data_b1992a6252fa9eb8eb63d4f3df0f753e
#
_entry.id   b1992a6252fa9eb8eb63d4f3df0f753e
#
_cell.length_a   1.000
_cell.length_b   1.000
_cell.length_c   1.000
_cell.angle_alpha   90.00
_cell.angle_beta   90.00
_cell.angle_gamma   90.00
#
_symmetry.space_group_name_H-M   'P 1'
#
loop_
_entity.id
_entity.type
_entity.pdbx_description
1 polymer ?
#
loop_
_entity_poly.entity_id
_entity_poly.type
_entity_poly.pdbx_seq_one_letter_code
_entity_poly.pdbx_strand_id
1 'polypeptide(L)' 'EQKITTDKVIMVRNLYNMGLSVADIAKRLELGKGEVELILNLKK' A
#
# COMPACT_ATOMS: atom_id res chain seq x y z
N GLU A 1 -0.32 9.14 -14.44
CA GLU A 1 1.00 8.83 -13.92
C GLU A 1 1.01 8.77 -12.41
N GLN A 2 1.61 7.73 -11.89
CA GLN A 2 1.55 7.48 -10.47
C GLN A 2 2.87 7.70 -9.81
N LYS A 3 2.83 8.31 -8.66
CA LYS A 3 4.00 8.49 -7.86
C LYS A 3 3.82 7.85 -6.52
N ILE A 4 4.81 7.10 -6.10
CA ILE A 4 4.78 6.49 -4.79
C ILE A 4 5.44 7.44 -3.83
N THR A 5 4.64 8.05 -2.97
CA THR A 5 5.16 9.02 -2.02
C THR A 5 5.38 8.36 -0.67
N THR A 6 6.14 9.05 0.16
CA THR A 6 6.39 8.56 1.51
C THR A 6 5.08 8.38 2.28
N ASP A 7 4.16 9.32 2.12
CA ASP A 7 2.88 9.22 2.82
C ASP A 7 2.14 7.97 2.42
N LYS A 8 2.13 7.67 1.13
CA LYS A 8 1.45 6.49 0.64
C LYS A 8 2.09 5.23 1.22
N VAL A 9 3.41 5.19 1.26
CA VAL A 9 4.11 4.05 1.81
C VAL A 9 3.74 3.84 3.27
N ILE A 10 3.72 4.92 4.04
CA ILE A 10 3.39 4.82 5.45
C ILE A 10 1.97 4.30 5.64
N MET A 11 1.04 4.82 4.86
CA MET A 11 -0.35 4.40 4.99
C MET A 11 -0.52 2.93 4.65
N VAL A 12 0.11 2.48 3.58
CA VAL A 12 0.00 1.08 3.19
C VAL A 12 0.59 0.18 4.28
N ARG A 13 1.74 0.56 4.81
CA ARG A 13 2.37 -0.27 5.82
C ARG A 13 1.56 -0.30 7.12
N ASN A 14 1.00 0.84 7.49
CA ASN A 14 0.18 0.88 8.70
C ASN A 14 -1.02 -0.04 8.57
N LEU A 15 -1.71 0.03 7.44
CA LEU A 15 -2.87 -0.83 7.24
C LEU A 15 -2.47 -2.30 7.20
N TYR A 16 -1.35 -2.59 6.60
CA TYR A 16 -0.88 -3.96 6.53
C TYR A 16 -0.59 -4.48 7.93
N ASN A 17 0.02 -3.65 8.76
CA ASN A 17 0.33 -4.04 10.13
C ASN A 17 -0.92 -4.22 10.97
N MET A 18 -2.00 -3.57 10.59
CA MET A 18 -3.28 -3.73 11.28
C MET A 18 -4.00 -5.01 10.89
N GLY A 19 -3.44 -5.74 9.95
CA GLY A 19 -4.03 -7.01 9.56
C GLY A 19 -4.82 -7.00 8.28
N LEU A 20 -4.83 -5.88 7.56
CA LEU A 20 -5.56 -5.81 6.31
C LEU A 20 -4.81 -6.55 5.22
N SER A 21 -5.56 -7.16 4.31
CA SER A 21 -4.97 -7.80 3.15
C SER A 21 -4.61 -6.77 2.09
N VAL A 22 -3.81 -7.21 1.11
CA VAL A 22 -3.46 -6.32 0.00
C VAL A 22 -4.72 -5.81 -0.68
N ALA A 23 -5.68 -6.68 -0.90
CA ALA A 23 -6.92 -6.26 -1.56
C ALA A 23 -7.67 -5.22 -0.74
N ASP A 24 -7.71 -5.41 0.56
CA ASP A 24 -8.40 -4.45 1.43
C ASP A 24 -7.69 -3.09 1.43
N ILE A 25 -6.37 -3.11 1.48
CA ILE A 25 -5.61 -1.88 1.46
C ILE A 25 -5.83 -1.14 0.15
N ALA A 26 -5.80 -1.88 -0.96
CA ALA A 26 -6.00 -1.27 -2.26
C ALA A 26 -7.35 -0.59 -2.33
N LYS A 27 -8.37 -1.24 -1.82
CA LYS A 27 -9.71 -0.68 -1.84
C LYS A 27 -9.80 0.57 -0.99
N ARG A 28 -9.22 0.50 0.19
CA ARG A 28 -9.32 1.60 1.13
C ARG A 28 -8.63 2.84 0.62
N LEU A 29 -7.48 2.66 -0.01
CA LEU A 29 -6.69 3.78 -0.51
C LEU A 29 -6.93 4.06 -1.97
N GLU A 30 -7.83 3.31 -2.61
CA GLU A 30 -8.14 3.47 -4.02
C GLU A 30 -6.90 3.29 -4.89
N LEU A 31 -6.14 2.24 -4.57
CA LEU A 31 -4.96 1.88 -5.32
C LEU A 31 -5.18 0.55 -6.01
N GLY A 32 -4.30 0.25 -6.96
CA GLY A 32 -4.30 -1.07 -7.55
C GLY A 32 -3.59 -2.04 -6.64
N LYS A 33 -3.97 -3.32 -6.71
CA LYS A 33 -3.31 -4.33 -5.89
C LYS A 33 -1.83 -4.41 -6.21
N GLY A 34 -1.49 -4.28 -7.48
CA GLY A 34 -0.08 -4.31 -7.87
C GLY A 34 0.70 -3.17 -7.24
N GLU A 35 0.07 -2.02 -7.13
CA GLU A 35 0.72 -0.88 -6.53
C GLU A 35 0.96 -1.10 -5.05
N VAL A 36 -0.03 -1.67 -4.36
CA VAL A 36 0.13 -1.96 -2.94
C VAL A 36 1.25 -2.98 -2.74
N GLU A 37 1.30 -4.01 -3.57
CA GLU A 37 2.35 -5.00 -3.48
C GLU A 37 3.72 -4.39 -3.74
N LEU A 38 3.79 -3.50 -4.70
CA LEU A 38 5.04 -2.83 -4.99
C LEU A 38 5.51 -2.02 -3.78
N ILE A 39 4.59 -1.31 -3.16
CA ILE A 39 4.93 -0.50 -2.00
C ILE A 39 5.44 -1.38 -0.87
N LEU A 40 4.77 -2.50 -0.63
CA LEU A 40 5.20 -3.39 0.43
C LEU A 40 6.56 -4.00 0.15
N ASN A 41 6.88 -4.19 -1.12
CA ASN A 41 8.17 -4.76 -1.50
C ASN A 41 9.31 -3.74 -1.47
N LEU A 42 8.99 -2.47 -1.46
CA LEU A 42 10.01 -1.44 -1.39
C LEU A 42 10.73 -1.46 -0.06
N LYS A 43 10.07 -2.00 0.93
CA LYS A 43 10.67 -2.06 2.25
C LYS A 43 11.77 -3.10 2.27
N LYS A 44 12.87 -2.76 2.82
CA LYS A 44 14.00 -3.68 2.89
C LYS A 44 14.45 -3.89 4.30
#